data_6c44d0b3b17e93b885d364dfc6e1639f
#
_entry.id   6c44d0b3b17e93b885d364dfc6e1639f
#
_cell.length_a   1.000
_cell.length_b   1.000
_cell.length_c   1.000
_cell.angle_alpha   90.00
_cell.angle_beta   90.00
_cell.angle_gamma   90.00
#
_symmetry.space_group_name_H-M   'P 1'
#
loop_
_entity.id
_entity.type
_entity.pdbx_description
1 polymer ?
#
loop_
_entity_poly.entity_id
_entity_poly.type
_entity_poly.pdbx_seq_one_letter_code
_entity_poly.pdbx_strand_id
1 'polypeptide(L)'
;MHTRLLLLIILLLLAACGAGGSAAGVPANGKQLFDGAVAMADARAPACATCHAIEPSMDTGSGQSLSNIGNRAGVTVPGQPAEEYLRTAITNPDAYLSGGYQEGIMYRGYTQALTTQQVNDLVAYMLTLKSGQDN
;
A
#
# COMPACT_ATOMS: atom_id res chain seq x y z
N MET A 1 32.23 12.61 41.46
CA MET A 1 30.96 11.83 41.38
C MET A 1 30.01 12.38 40.34
N HIS A 2 29.87 13.68 40.15
CA HIS A 2 28.91 14.31 39.21
C HIS A 2 29.19 14.01 37.74
N THR A 3 30.46 13.92 37.32
CA THR A 3 30.83 13.65 35.91
C THR A 3 30.47 12.25 35.44
N ARG A 4 30.55 11.26 36.34
CA ARG A 4 30.15 9.86 36.02
C ARG A 4 28.62 9.69 35.94
N LEU A 5 27.87 10.47 36.72
CA LEU A 5 26.42 10.50 36.69
C LEU A 5 25.89 11.13 35.40
N LEU A 6 26.54 12.22 34.93
CA LEU A 6 26.20 12.88 33.65
C LEU A 6 26.46 11.97 32.45
N LEU A 7 27.54 11.20 32.42
CA LEU A 7 27.83 10.23 31.36
C LEU A 7 26.82 9.10 31.31
N LEU A 8 26.32 8.62 32.45
CA LEU A 8 25.28 7.59 32.51
C LEU A 8 23.93 8.10 32.00
N ILE A 9 23.57 9.35 32.25
CA ILE A 9 22.32 9.96 31.77
C ILE A 9 22.38 10.18 30.27
N ILE A 10 23.51 10.55 29.70
CA ILE A 10 23.66 10.72 28.24
C ILE A 10 23.58 9.37 27.51
N LEU A 11 24.08 8.28 28.10
CA LEU A 11 24.01 6.95 27.53
C LEU A 11 22.57 6.39 27.51
N LEU A 12 21.70 6.78 28.45
CA LEU A 12 20.30 6.35 28.49
C LEU A 12 19.40 7.05 27.46
N LEU A 13 19.78 8.23 26.96
CA LEU A 13 19.00 9.00 26.00
C LEU A 13 19.18 8.54 24.55
N LEU A 14 20.16 7.70 24.24
CA LEU A 14 20.43 7.16 22.90
C LEU A 14 19.70 5.84 22.59
N ALA A 15 18.97 5.24 23.55
CA ALA A 15 18.32 3.95 23.37
C ALA A 15 16.85 4.03 22.89
N ALA A 16 16.34 5.22 22.53
CA ALA A 16 14.93 5.43 22.20
C ALA A 16 14.59 5.39 20.70
N CYS A 17 15.48 4.96 19.81
CA CYS A 17 15.22 4.80 18.38
C CYS A 17 15.23 3.33 17.97
N GLY A 18 14.22 2.56 18.37
CA GLY A 18 14.15 1.15 18.05
C GLY A 18 12.78 0.51 18.29
N ALA A 19 11.69 1.27 18.20
CA ALA A 19 10.38 0.67 18.05
C ALA A 19 10.11 0.53 16.55
N GLY A 20 10.28 -0.68 16.00
CA GLY A 20 9.92 -1.05 14.62
C GLY A 20 8.41 -1.03 14.40
N GLY A 21 7.78 0.13 14.59
CA GLY A 21 6.46 0.41 14.11
C GLY A 21 6.55 0.58 12.59
N SER A 22 5.74 -0.14 11.81
CA SER A 22 5.56 0.16 10.40
C SER A 22 5.26 1.65 10.26
N ALA A 23 6.12 2.39 9.57
CA ALA A 23 5.86 3.80 9.32
C ALA A 23 4.54 3.96 8.55
N ALA A 24 3.79 5.02 8.84
CA ALA A 24 2.58 5.34 8.11
C ALA A 24 2.90 5.45 6.61
N GLY A 25 1.98 5.01 5.76
CA GLY A 25 2.15 5.11 4.31
C GLY A 25 2.09 6.56 3.83
N VAL A 26 2.89 6.89 2.84
CA VAL A 26 2.95 8.20 2.18
C VAL A 26 2.27 8.12 0.82
N PRO A 27 1.07 8.75 0.64
CA PRO A 27 0.31 8.63 -0.61
C PRO A 27 1.08 9.02 -1.86
N ALA A 28 1.91 10.07 -1.80
CA ALA A 28 2.72 10.52 -2.93
C ALA A 28 3.71 9.45 -3.39
N ASN A 29 4.35 8.73 -2.47
CA ASN A 29 5.23 7.60 -2.81
C ASN A 29 4.42 6.45 -3.41
N GLY A 30 3.24 6.15 -2.82
CA GLY A 30 2.32 5.14 -3.32
C GLY A 30 1.89 5.40 -4.76
N LYS A 31 1.60 6.67 -5.09
CA LYS A 31 1.30 7.06 -6.48
C LYS A 31 2.45 6.77 -7.43
N GLN A 32 3.68 7.12 -7.04
CA GLN A 32 4.86 6.86 -7.88
C GLN A 32 5.10 5.36 -8.12
N LEU A 33 4.89 4.53 -7.08
CA LEU A 33 4.95 3.07 -7.20
C LEU A 33 3.83 2.53 -8.10
N PHE A 34 2.62 3.03 -7.92
CA PHE A 34 1.44 2.66 -8.71
C PHE A 34 1.65 2.92 -10.20
N ASP A 35 2.15 4.11 -10.54
CA ASP A 35 2.40 4.55 -11.91
C ASP A 35 3.68 3.91 -12.53
N GLY A 36 4.52 3.27 -11.72
CA GLY A 36 5.82 2.74 -12.14
C GLY A 36 6.91 3.81 -12.32
N ALA A 37 6.69 5.02 -11.80
CA ALA A 37 7.68 6.09 -11.80
C ALA A 37 8.87 5.79 -10.86
N VAL A 38 8.64 4.98 -9.84
CA VAL A 38 9.65 4.43 -8.92
C VAL A 38 9.55 2.91 -8.94
N ALA A 39 10.70 2.25 -9.01
CA ALA A 39 10.76 0.79 -9.02
C ALA A 39 10.34 0.20 -7.65
N MET A 40 9.66 -0.93 -7.70
CA MET A 40 9.47 -1.80 -6.54
C MET A 40 10.81 -2.42 -6.11
N ALA A 41 10.86 -3.03 -4.94
CA ALA A 41 12.09 -3.67 -4.45
C ALA A 41 12.58 -4.78 -5.41
N ASP A 42 11.66 -5.52 -6.05
CA ASP A 42 11.98 -6.30 -7.25
C ASP A 42 11.50 -5.52 -8.49
N ALA A 43 12.43 -4.98 -9.25
CA ALA A 43 12.15 -4.19 -10.45
C ALA A 43 11.47 -4.99 -11.60
N ARG A 44 11.34 -6.31 -11.48
CA ARG A 44 10.62 -7.16 -12.43
C ARG A 44 9.12 -7.20 -12.20
N ALA A 45 8.64 -6.77 -11.03
CA ALA A 45 7.22 -6.70 -10.74
C ALA A 45 6.57 -5.60 -11.60
N PRO A 46 5.41 -5.88 -12.23
CA PRO A 46 4.72 -4.89 -13.04
C PRO A 46 4.16 -3.76 -12.17
N ALA A 47 4.16 -2.53 -12.71
CA ALA A 47 3.48 -1.40 -12.09
C ALA A 47 1.96 -1.64 -12.08
N CYS A 48 1.27 -1.15 -11.06
CA CYS A 48 -0.17 -1.35 -10.90
C CYS A 48 -0.98 -0.73 -12.07
N ALA A 49 -0.56 0.45 -12.54
CA ALA A 49 -1.18 1.16 -13.65
C ALA A 49 -1.12 0.39 -14.99
N THR A 50 -0.28 -0.66 -15.11
CA THR A 50 -0.25 -1.53 -16.29
C THR A 50 -1.58 -2.26 -16.49
N CYS A 51 -2.28 -2.58 -15.40
CA CYS A 51 -3.52 -3.34 -15.42
C CYS A 51 -4.73 -2.58 -14.82
N HIS A 52 -4.49 -1.58 -13.96
CA HIS A 52 -5.55 -0.86 -13.24
C HIS A 52 -5.64 0.59 -13.66
N ALA A 53 -6.80 1.02 -14.16
CA ALA A 53 -7.12 2.43 -14.31
C ALA A 53 -7.61 3.02 -12.99
N ILE A 54 -7.47 4.34 -12.84
CA ILE A 54 -8.01 5.11 -11.70
C ILE A 54 -9.20 6.00 -12.10
N GLU A 55 -9.49 6.13 -13.41
CA GLU A 55 -10.63 6.87 -13.93
C GLU A 55 -11.90 5.99 -13.97
N PRO A 56 -13.09 6.59 -13.72
CA PRO A 56 -14.35 5.83 -13.59
C PRO A 56 -14.79 5.05 -14.85
N SER A 57 -14.41 5.52 -16.04
CA SER A 57 -14.87 4.98 -17.32
C SER A 57 -13.88 4.03 -18.00
N MET A 58 -12.70 3.79 -17.40
CA MET A 58 -11.65 2.99 -18.02
C MET A 58 -11.53 1.65 -17.31
N ASP A 59 -12.16 0.62 -17.88
CA ASP A 59 -11.81 -0.76 -17.59
C ASP A 59 -10.74 -1.18 -18.61
N THR A 60 -9.55 -1.54 -18.12
CA THR A 60 -8.44 -1.96 -19.01
C THR A 60 -8.62 -3.37 -19.56
N GLY A 61 -9.64 -4.10 -19.11
CA GLY A 61 -9.85 -5.51 -19.43
C GLY A 61 -8.89 -6.47 -18.72
N SER A 62 -7.77 -5.96 -18.20
CA SER A 62 -6.75 -6.76 -17.49
C SER A 62 -6.93 -6.68 -15.98
N GLY A 63 -7.51 -5.61 -15.45
CA GLY A 63 -7.78 -5.39 -14.03
C GLY A 63 -8.94 -4.43 -13.83
N GLN A 64 -9.70 -4.60 -12.76
CA GLN A 64 -10.80 -3.68 -12.44
C GLN A 64 -10.31 -2.25 -12.26
N SER A 65 -11.13 -1.27 -12.62
CA SER A 65 -10.86 0.12 -12.29
C SER A 65 -10.79 0.32 -10.77
N LEU A 66 -9.76 1.01 -10.32
CA LEU A 66 -9.58 1.41 -8.93
C LEU A 66 -10.14 2.81 -8.65
N SER A 67 -10.88 3.40 -9.60
CA SER A 67 -11.65 4.61 -9.30
C SER A 67 -12.52 4.37 -8.06
N ASN A 68 -12.54 5.33 -7.15
CA ASN A 68 -13.35 5.25 -5.93
C ASN A 68 -13.04 4.06 -5.00
N ILE A 69 -11.87 3.41 -5.14
CA ILE A 69 -11.51 2.28 -4.27
C ILE A 69 -11.41 2.70 -2.80
N GLY A 70 -11.01 3.93 -2.51
CA GLY A 70 -10.93 4.46 -1.15
C GLY A 70 -12.28 4.55 -0.42
N ASN A 71 -13.40 4.61 -1.16
CA ASN A 71 -14.73 4.58 -0.56
C ASN A 71 -15.26 3.14 -0.41
N ARG A 72 -14.99 2.26 -1.38
CA ARG A 72 -15.58 0.91 -1.39
C ARG A 72 -14.74 -0.14 -0.66
N ALA A 73 -13.45 0.07 -0.44
CA ALA A 73 -12.57 -0.91 0.18
C ALA A 73 -13.08 -1.39 1.57
N GLY A 74 -13.61 -0.48 2.38
CA GLY A 74 -14.10 -0.81 3.72
C GLY A 74 -15.45 -1.53 3.78
N VAL A 75 -16.12 -1.69 2.62
CA VAL A 75 -17.41 -2.39 2.54
C VAL A 75 -17.37 -3.61 1.61
N THR A 76 -16.24 -3.86 0.96
CA THR A 76 -16.07 -4.97 0.01
C THR A 76 -16.15 -6.32 0.72
N VAL A 77 -15.51 -6.44 1.87
CA VAL A 77 -15.57 -7.65 2.71
C VAL A 77 -16.18 -7.27 4.07
N PRO A 78 -17.32 -7.85 4.45
CA PRO A 78 -17.97 -7.53 5.71
C PRO A 78 -17.03 -7.69 6.90
N GLY A 79 -16.93 -6.65 7.73
CA GLY A 79 -16.12 -6.66 8.94
C GLY A 79 -14.62 -6.45 8.75
N GLN A 80 -14.15 -6.29 7.50
CA GLN A 80 -12.74 -6.03 7.22
C GLN A 80 -12.49 -4.53 7.00
N PRO A 81 -11.54 -3.91 7.74
CA PRO A 81 -11.14 -2.52 7.51
C PRO A 81 -10.58 -2.30 6.10
N ALA A 82 -10.78 -1.10 5.54
CA ALA A 82 -10.33 -0.74 4.19
C ALA A 82 -8.82 -1.00 3.98
N GLU A 83 -7.99 -0.62 4.95
CA GLU A 83 -6.53 -0.83 4.88
C GLU A 83 -6.16 -2.31 4.82
N GLU A 84 -6.81 -3.14 5.62
CA GLU A 84 -6.56 -4.58 5.66
C GLU A 84 -6.99 -5.23 4.34
N TYR A 85 -8.18 -4.87 3.83
CA TYR A 85 -8.65 -5.33 2.53
C TYR A 85 -7.65 -4.99 1.43
N LEU A 86 -7.22 -3.71 1.32
CA LEU A 86 -6.28 -3.26 0.29
C LEU A 86 -4.93 -3.94 0.42
N ARG A 87 -4.42 -4.10 1.64
CA ARG A 87 -3.18 -4.83 1.90
C ARG A 87 -3.27 -6.26 1.41
N THR A 88 -4.34 -6.96 1.77
CA THR A 88 -4.58 -8.34 1.34
C THR A 88 -4.70 -8.43 -0.17
N ALA A 89 -5.46 -7.53 -0.80
CA ALA A 89 -5.63 -7.51 -2.27
C ALA A 89 -4.30 -7.31 -3.02
N ILE A 90 -3.33 -6.57 -2.45
CA ILE A 90 -1.99 -6.45 -3.02
C ILE A 90 -1.16 -7.71 -2.80
N THR A 91 -1.11 -8.22 -1.56
CA THR A 91 -0.15 -9.26 -1.15
C THR A 91 -0.67 -10.68 -1.40
N ASN A 92 -1.97 -10.86 -1.49
CA ASN A 92 -2.66 -12.11 -1.80
C ASN A 92 -3.87 -11.83 -2.72
N PRO A 93 -3.64 -11.50 -4.00
CA PRO A 93 -4.68 -11.00 -4.89
C PRO A 93 -5.83 -11.96 -5.17
N ASP A 94 -5.63 -13.25 -4.96
CA ASP A 94 -6.68 -14.27 -5.15
C ASP A 94 -7.57 -14.47 -3.92
N ALA A 95 -7.27 -13.80 -2.80
CA ALA A 95 -8.08 -13.91 -1.57
C ALA A 95 -9.51 -13.37 -1.77
N TYR A 96 -9.67 -12.33 -2.59
CA TYR A 96 -10.96 -11.67 -2.86
C TYR A 96 -11.08 -11.35 -4.34
N LEU A 97 -11.70 -12.24 -5.09
CA LEU A 97 -11.92 -12.04 -6.52
C LEU A 97 -13.15 -11.17 -6.77
N SER A 98 -12.96 -10.07 -7.49
CA SER A 98 -14.08 -9.26 -7.99
C SER A 98 -14.84 -10.00 -9.08
N GLY A 99 -16.16 -9.76 -9.18
CA GLY A 99 -16.99 -10.43 -10.18
C GLY A 99 -16.46 -10.24 -11.61
N GLY A 100 -16.33 -11.33 -12.35
CA GLY A 100 -15.83 -11.35 -13.72
C GLY A 100 -14.31 -11.60 -13.85
N TYR A 101 -13.53 -11.51 -12.76
CA TYR A 101 -12.11 -11.80 -12.78
C TYR A 101 -11.81 -13.21 -12.27
N GLN A 102 -10.73 -13.78 -12.78
CA GLN A 102 -10.29 -15.14 -12.44
C GLN A 102 -9.03 -15.12 -11.59
N GLU A 103 -8.85 -16.19 -10.84
CA GLU A 103 -7.64 -16.45 -10.08
C GLU A 103 -6.39 -16.44 -11.00
N GLY A 104 -5.30 -15.86 -10.53
CA GLY A 104 -4.01 -15.84 -11.23
C GLY A 104 -3.86 -14.76 -12.29
N ILE A 105 -4.85 -13.91 -12.52
CA ILE A 105 -4.73 -12.78 -13.46
C ILE A 105 -3.81 -11.71 -12.90
N MET A 106 -3.98 -11.32 -11.63
CA MET A 106 -3.09 -10.36 -11.00
C MET A 106 -1.76 -11.03 -10.60
N TYR A 107 -0.66 -10.30 -10.71
CA TYR A 107 0.66 -10.78 -10.35
C TYR A 107 0.73 -11.19 -8.87
N ARG A 108 1.10 -12.44 -8.60
CA ARG A 108 1.12 -13.03 -7.24
C ARG A 108 2.41 -12.77 -6.46
N GLY A 109 3.41 -12.17 -7.09
CA GLY A 109 4.74 -11.98 -6.52
C GLY A 109 4.91 -10.70 -5.70
N TYR A 110 3.86 -9.91 -5.47
CA TYR A 110 3.97 -8.61 -4.77
C TYR A 110 4.44 -8.73 -3.32
N THR A 111 4.14 -9.84 -2.64
CA THR A 111 4.64 -10.10 -1.27
C THR A 111 6.17 -10.09 -1.20
N GLN A 112 6.84 -10.57 -2.24
CA GLN A 112 8.31 -10.61 -2.33
C GLN A 112 8.87 -9.36 -3.02
N ALA A 113 8.09 -8.74 -3.90
CA ALA A 113 8.52 -7.62 -4.73
C ALA A 113 8.41 -6.26 -4.04
N LEU A 114 7.63 -6.16 -2.96
CA LEU A 114 7.40 -4.91 -2.23
C LEU A 114 7.97 -5.01 -0.81
N THR A 115 8.60 -3.94 -0.36
CA THR A 115 8.88 -3.77 1.08
C THR A 115 7.59 -3.48 1.83
N THR A 116 7.58 -3.71 3.14
CA THR A 116 6.44 -3.34 4.01
C THR A 116 6.06 -1.86 3.85
N GLN A 117 7.06 -0.97 3.73
CA GLN A 117 6.82 0.46 3.53
C GLN A 117 6.16 0.74 2.17
N GLN A 118 6.61 0.10 1.10
CA GLN A 118 6.01 0.24 -0.23
C GLN A 118 4.54 -0.23 -0.25
N VAL A 119 4.22 -1.31 0.47
CA VAL A 119 2.81 -1.73 0.64
C VAL A 119 2.01 -0.67 1.40
N ASN A 120 2.56 -0.11 2.48
CA ASN A 120 1.90 0.96 3.24
C ASN A 120 1.64 2.19 2.36
N ASP A 121 2.62 2.60 1.55
CA ASP A 121 2.52 3.74 0.64
C ASP A 121 1.43 3.52 -0.42
N LEU A 122 1.39 2.33 -1.04
CA LEU A 122 0.35 1.95 -2.00
C LEU A 122 -1.06 1.96 -1.37
N VAL A 123 -1.21 1.38 -0.18
CA VAL A 123 -2.49 1.40 0.56
C VAL A 123 -2.91 2.83 0.86
N ALA A 124 -1.99 3.66 1.36
CA ALA A 124 -2.26 5.07 1.64
C ALA A 124 -2.70 5.83 0.37
N TYR A 125 -2.06 5.59 -0.77
CA TYR A 125 -2.46 6.18 -2.05
C TYR A 125 -3.86 5.74 -2.46
N MET A 126 -4.15 4.43 -2.46
CA MET A 126 -5.46 3.91 -2.86
C MET A 126 -6.59 4.42 -1.98
N LEU A 127 -6.34 4.67 -0.70
CA LEU A 127 -7.32 5.30 0.20
C LEU A 127 -7.64 6.75 -0.16
N THR A 128 -6.80 7.43 -0.93
CA THR A 128 -7.10 8.77 -1.47
C THR A 128 -8.00 8.75 -2.70
N LEU A 129 -8.13 7.62 -3.38
CA LEU A 129 -8.93 7.47 -4.60
C LEU A 129 -10.43 7.39 -4.24
N LYS A 130 -11.04 8.56 -4.02
CA LYS A 130 -12.44 8.71 -3.61
C LYS A 130 -13.22 9.53 -4.62
N SER A 131 -14.46 9.14 -4.93
CA SER A 131 -15.36 9.97 -5.70
C SER A 131 -15.82 11.18 -4.86
N GLY A 132 -15.92 12.34 -5.50
CA GLY A 132 -16.45 13.57 -4.86
C GLY A 132 -15.37 14.48 -4.25
N GLN A 133 -14.10 14.28 -4.56
CA GLN A 133 -13.02 15.21 -4.18
C GLN A 133 -12.48 16.05 -5.36
N ASP A 134 -13.27 16.18 -6.43
CA ASP A 134 -12.98 17.13 -7.50
C ASP A 134 -13.40 18.52 -7.03
N ASN A 135 -12.48 19.20 -6.35
CA ASN A 135 -12.52 20.62 -6.09
C ASN A 135 -11.27 21.28 -6.67
#